data_9e212489f970ceef5b3a18094f5f8f02
#
_entry.id   9e212489f970ceef5b3a18094f5f8f02
#
_cell.length_a   1.000
_cell.length_b   1.000
_cell.length_c   1.000
_cell.angle_alpha   90.00
_cell.angle_beta   90.00
_cell.angle_gamma   90.00
#
_symmetry.space_group_name_H-M   'P 1'
#
loop_
_entity.id
_entity.type
_entity.pdbx_description
1 polymer ?
#
loop_
_entity_poly.entity_id
_entity_poly.type
_entity_poly.pdbx_seq_one_letter_code
_entity_poly.pdbx_strand_id
1 'polypeptide(L)'
;MPASLHGWTPLNSGKVRDIYAPDEAVVGPAQEATPAEGRPRHAKAGPEALLMVTSDRISAYDYVLPTQITGKGAVLNQLAIWWMGKLRPLVENHLLAVGTKAPAEASSALEGAQPTRFEVPAEVDGRAVVCRSLLMIPIECVVRGYLTGSGLAEYRESGTVCGIKLPEGLT
;
A
#
# COMPACT_ATOMS: atom_id res chain seq x y z
N MET A 1 -13.13 10.95 -10.84
CA MET A 1 -13.08 9.51 -11.19
C MET A 1 -11.63 9.13 -11.46
N PRO A 2 -11.18 7.90 -11.10
CA PRO A 2 -9.86 7.43 -11.47
C PRO A 2 -9.73 7.39 -13.01
N ALA A 3 -8.48 7.57 -13.50
CA ALA A 3 -8.20 7.51 -14.93
C ALA A 3 -8.47 6.10 -15.49
N SER A 4 -8.87 6.00 -16.77
CA SER A 4 -8.91 4.72 -17.46
C SER A 4 -7.48 4.32 -17.80
N LEU A 5 -7.08 3.10 -17.46
CA LEU A 5 -5.77 2.54 -17.75
C LEU A 5 -5.95 1.25 -18.53
N HIS A 6 -5.17 1.09 -19.61
CA HIS A 6 -5.26 -0.11 -20.45
C HIS A 6 -4.89 -1.37 -19.65
N GLY A 7 -5.75 -2.39 -19.68
CA GLY A 7 -5.58 -3.66 -18.97
C GLY A 7 -5.96 -3.62 -17.49
N TRP A 8 -6.55 -2.50 -17.00
CA TRP A 8 -6.85 -2.31 -15.59
C TRP A 8 -8.21 -1.63 -15.36
N THR A 9 -9.06 -2.30 -14.60
CA THR A 9 -10.38 -1.79 -14.18
C THR A 9 -10.29 -1.13 -12.81
N PRO A 10 -10.78 0.12 -12.64
CA PRO A 10 -10.76 0.80 -11.34
C PRO A 10 -11.68 0.09 -10.34
N LEU A 11 -11.14 -0.23 -9.15
CA LEU A 11 -11.86 -0.82 -8.02
C LEU A 11 -12.27 0.22 -6.98
N ASN A 12 -11.35 1.11 -6.63
CA ASN A 12 -11.55 2.08 -5.57
C ASN A 12 -10.71 3.33 -5.79
N SER A 13 -11.25 4.47 -5.37
CA SER A 13 -10.53 5.74 -5.36
C SER A 13 -10.58 6.30 -3.94
N GLY A 14 -9.45 6.22 -3.24
CA GLY A 14 -9.28 6.80 -1.92
C GLY A 14 -8.88 8.28 -1.98
N LYS A 15 -8.62 8.88 -0.83
CA LYS A 15 -8.24 10.30 -0.72
C LYS A 15 -6.99 10.66 -1.54
N VAL A 16 -6.01 9.76 -1.60
CA VAL A 16 -4.70 10.01 -2.24
C VAL A 16 -4.20 8.83 -3.09
N ARG A 17 -4.95 7.75 -3.20
CA ARG A 17 -4.59 6.55 -3.99
C ARG A 17 -5.79 6.05 -4.76
N ASP A 18 -5.52 5.51 -5.95
CA ASP A 18 -6.47 4.78 -6.77
C ASP A 18 -6.02 3.32 -6.87
N ILE A 19 -6.96 2.39 -6.79
CA ILE A 19 -6.70 0.95 -6.81
C ILE A 19 -7.45 0.35 -7.99
N TYR A 20 -6.75 -0.48 -8.76
CA TYR A 20 -7.27 -1.15 -9.94
C TYR A 20 -7.07 -2.66 -9.82
N ALA A 21 -7.98 -3.42 -10.41
CA ALA A 21 -7.79 -4.83 -10.70
C ALA A 21 -7.39 -5.03 -12.16
N PRO A 22 -6.70 -6.12 -12.50
CA PRO A 22 -6.51 -6.50 -13.91
C PRO A 22 -7.86 -6.73 -14.59
N ASP A 23 -7.98 -6.38 -15.86
CA ASP A 23 -9.15 -6.71 -16.67
C ASP A 23 -9.31 -8.23 -16.79
N GLU A 24 -10.54 -8.73 -16.87
CA GLU A 24 -10.82 -10.17 -16.96
C GLU A 24 -10.10 -10.85 -18.13
N ALA A 25 -9.91 -10.14 -19.23
CA ALA A 25 -9.15 -10.64 -20.39
C ALA A 25 -7.65 -10.86 -20.09
N VAL A 26 -7.13 -10.25 -19.03
CA VAL A 26 -5.74 -10.33 -18.58
C VAL A 26 -5.60 -11.33 -17.41
N VAL A 27 -6.71 -11.65 -16.75
CA VAL A 27 -6.75 -12.69 -15.69
C VAL A 27 -6.82 -14.05 -16.38
N GLY A 28 -5.68 -14.74 -16.50
CA GLY A 28 -5.66 -16.16 -16.87
C GLY A 28 -6.42 -16.99 -15.84
N PRO A 29 -6.67 -18.29 -16.11
CA PRO A 29 -7.38 -19.13 -15.17
C PRO A 29 -6.72 -19.01 -13.79
N ALA A 30 -7.54 -18.73 -12.77
CA ALA A 30 -7.08 -18.65 -11.40
C ALA A 30 -6.25 -19.92 -11.12
N GLN A 31 -4.95 -19.77 -10.95
CA GLN A 31 -4.16 -20.85 -10.39
C GLN A 31 -4.74 -21.09 -9.01
N GLU A 32 -5.26 -22.30 -8.80
CA GLU A 32 -5.63 -22.76 -7.47
C GLU A 32 -4.38 -22.60 -6.60
N ALA A 33 -4.32 -21.46 -5.89
CA ALA A 33 -3.25 -21.22 -4.95
C ALA A 33 -3.36 -22.33 -3.91
N THR A 34 -2.41 -23.24 -3.92
CA THR A 34 -2.25 -24.25 -2.87
C THR A 34 -2.30 -23.49 -1.54
N PRO A 35 -3.24 -23.83 -0.62
CA PRO A 35 -3.33 -23.10 0.64
C PRO A 35 -2.01 -23.28 1.39
N ALA A 36 -1.24 -22.20 1.52
CA ALA A 36 -0.16 -22.17 2.49
C ALA A 36 -0.78 -22.41 3.87
N GLU A 37 -0.26 -23.35 4.62
CA GLU A 37 -0.72 -23.67 5.96
C GLU A 37 -0.80 -22.38 6.80
N GLY A 38 -1.99 -22.08 7.34
CA GLY A 38 -2.24 -20.90 8.15
C GLY A 38 -3.15 -19.81 7.56
N ARG A 39 -3.62 -19.93 6.31
CA ARG A 39 -4.60 -18.96 5.77
C ARG A 39 -6.02 -19.25 6.29
N PRO A 40 -6.76 -18.23 6.78
CA PRO A 40 -8.17 -18.40 7.11
C PRO A 40 -8.96 -18.80 5.87
N ARG A 41 -9.77 -19.86 5.97
CA ARG A 41 -10.53 -20.53 4.89
C ARG A 41 -11.67 -19.68 4.27
N HIS A 42 -11.80 -18.40 4.60
CA HIS A 42 -12.91 -17.55 4.19
C HIS A 42 -12.50 -16.31 3.37
N ALA A 43 -11.29 -16.29 2.82
CA ALA A 43 -10.94 -15.22 1.88
C ALA A 43 -11.78 -15.38 0.60
N LYS A 44 -12.69 -14.44 0.32
CA LYS A 44 -13.28 -14.30 -1.02
C LYS A 44 -12.12 -14.24 -2.02
N ALA A 45 -12.23 -15.01 -3.11
CA ALA A 45 -11.29 -14.92 -4.22
C ALA A 45 -11.32 -13.47 -4.75
N GLY A 46 -10.29 -12.72 -4.43
CA GLY A 46 -10.03 -11.39 -4.98
C GLY A 46 -9.18 -11.50 -6.25
N PRO A 47 -8.92 -10.40 -6.94
CA PRO A 47 -7.99 -10.39 -8.06
C PRO A 47 -6.61 -10.87 -7.59
N GLU A 48 -5.86 -11.52 -8.48
CA GLU A 48 -4.50 -12.03 -8.20
C GLU A 48 -3.54 -10.88 -7.81
N ALA A 49 -3.68 -9.76 -8.49
CA ALA A 49 -2.86 -8.57 -8.30
C ALA A 49 -3.71 -7.30 -8.23
N LEU A 50 -3.14 -6.25 -7.68
CA LEU A 50 -3.68 -4.90 -7.63
C LEU A 50 -2.65 -3.93 -8.19
N LEU A 51 -3.09 -3.00 -9.04
CA LEU A 51 -2.30 -1.83 -9.39
C LEU A 51 -2.67 -0.71 -8.42
N MET A 52 -1.71 -0.23 -7.66
CA MET A 52 -1.86 0.88 -6.73
C MET A 52 -1.23 2.13 -7.33
N VAL A 53 -2.05 3.13 -7.63
CA VAL A 53 -1.62 4.41 -8.21
C VAL A 53 -1.68 5.49 -7.13
N THR A 54 -0.54 6.05 -6.77
CA THR A 54 -0.45 7.19 -5.85
C THR A 54 -0.70 8.48 -6.62
N SER A 55 -1.61 9.30 -6.13
CA SER A 55 -2.01 10.55 -6.78
C SER A 55 -1.33 11.76 -6.18
N ASP A 56 -1.40 12.87 -6.91
CA ASP A 56 -0.94 14.18 -6.45
C ASP A 56 -1.95 14.88 -5.52
N ARG A 57 -3.12 14.25 -5.27
CA ARG A 57 -4.14 14.76 -4.35
C ARG A 57 -3.57 14.87 -2.95
N ILE A 58 -4.01 15.90 -2.21
CA ILE A 58 -3.71 16.09 -0.79
C ILE A 58 -5.02 16.11 0.00
N SER A 59 -4.99 15.57 1.20
CA SER A 59 -6.14 15.59 2.12
C SER A 59 -5.74 16.10 3.48
N ALA A 60 -6.64 16.82 4.13
CA ALA A 60 -6.53 17.27 5.50
C ALA A 60 -7.89 17.08 6.20
N TYR A 61 -7.87 16.58 7.44
CA TYR A 61 -9.08 16.31 8.23
C TYR A 61 -10.15 15.52 7.44
N ASP A 62 -9.71 14.48 6.70
CA ASP A 62 -10.53 13.63 5.84
C ASP A 62 -11.14 14.30 4.60
N TYR A 63 -10.83 15.56 4.36
CA TYR A 63 -11.28 16.31 3.20
C TYR A 63 -10.19 16.35 2.13
N VAL A 64 -10.53 15.99 0.89
CA VAL A 64 -9.63 16.12 -0.26
C VAL A 64 -9.62 17.57 -0.72
N LEU A 65 -8.46 18.21 -0.69
CA LEU A 65 -8.30 19.58 -1.12
C LEU A 65 -8.40 19.69 -2.65
N PRO A 66 -8.94 20.79 -3.18
CA PRO A 66 -9.10 20.97 -4.63
C PRO A 66 -7.77 21.12 -5.37
N THR A 67 -6.74 21.64 -4.69
CA THR A 67 -5.40 21.82 -5.26
C THR A 67 -4.57 20.56 -5.11
N GLN A 68 -3.90 20.13 -6.17
CA GLN A 68 -2.96 19.03 -6.18
C GLN A 68 -1.52 19.54 -6.01
N ILE A 69 -0.64 18.72 -5.47
CA ILE A 69 0.80 18.99 -5.40
C ILE A 69 1.49 18.15 -6.48
N THR A 70 1.86 18.79 -7.57
CA THR A 70 2.48 18.13 -8.72
C THR A 70 3.72 17.33 -8.34
N GLY A 71 3.76 16.06 -8.73
CA GLY A 71 4.87 15.15 -8.46
C GLY A 71 4.86 14.50 -7.07
N LYS A 72 3.95 14.89 -6.18
CA LYS A 72 3.82 14.29 -4.84
C LYS A 72 3.62 12.77 -4.92
N GLY A 73 2.76 12.31 -5.83
CA GLY A 73 2.48 10.90 -6.02
C GLY A 73 3.73 10.09 -6.39
N ALA A 74 4.54 10.63 -7.30
CA ALA A 74 5.79 10.00 -7.71
C ALA A 74 6.80 9.93 -6.55
N VAL A 75 7.01 11.04 -5.83
CA VAL A 75 7.93 11.07 -4.68
C VAL A 75 7.53 10.05 -3.61
N LEU A 76 6.25 10.02 -3.24
CA LEU A 76 5.76 9.10 -2.21
C LEU A 76 5.86 7.63 -2.64
N ASN A 77 5.56 7.34 -3.91
CA ASN A 77 5.66 5.99 -4.45
C ASN A 77 7.11 5.50 -4.46
N GLN A 78 8.05 6.32 -4.93
CA GLN A 78 9.46 5.96 -4.96
C GLN A 78 10.04 5.80 -3.56
N LEU A 79 9.67 6.66 -2.62
CA LEU A 79 10.07 6.54 -1.22
C LEU A 79 9.52 5.25 -0.59
N ALA A 80 8.29 4.87 -0.90
CA ALA A 80 7.72 3.60 -0.43
C ALA A 80 8.51 2.39 -0.97
N ILE A 81 8.85 2.36 -2.26
CA ILE A 81 9.66 1.30 -2.87
C ILE A 81 11.05 1.24 -2.21
N TRP A 82 11.67 2.39 -2.00
CA TRP A 82 12.96 2.50 -1.32
C TRP A 82 12.91 1.88 0.10
N TRP A 83 11.90 2.22 0.89
CA TRP A 83 11.70 1.63 2.22
C TRP A 83 11.43 0.13 2.17
N MET A 84 10.64 -0.35 1.21
CA MET A 84 10.40 -1.79 1.03
C MET A 84 11.69 -2.53 0.73
N GLY A 85 12.59 -1.96 -0.07
CA GLY A 85 13.92 -2.51 -0.30
C GLY A 85 14.79 -2.54 0.96
N LYS A 86 14.79 -1.46 1.74
CA LYS A 86 15.57 -1.38 3.00
C LYS A 86 15.07 -2.33 4.09
N LEU A 87 13.76 -2.53 4.17
CA LEU A 87 13.13 -3.38 5.18
C LEU A 87 13.04 -4.86 4.77
N ARG A 88 13.33 -5.19 3.52
CA ARG A 88 13.23 -6.55 2.97
C ARG A 88 13.96 -7.62 3.82
N PRO A 89 15.16 -7.37 4.39
CA PRO A 89 15.83 -8.34 5.26
C PRO A 89 15.06 -8.63 6.57
N LEU A 90 14.16 -7.74 6.99
CA LEU A 90 13.40 -7.87 8.24
C LEU A 90 12.00 -8.44 8.02
N VAL A 91 11.36 -8.09 6.91
CA VAL A 91 9.97 -8.49 6.63
C VAL A 91 9.71 -8.54 5.12
N GLU A 92 8.94 -9.54 4.70
CA GLU A 92 8.46 -9.61 3.31
C GLU A 92 7.49 -8.45 3.01
N ASN A 93 7.51 -8.01 1.75
CA ASN A 93 6.55 -7.03 1.24
C ASN A 93 5.61 -7.66 0.20
N HIS A 94 4.68 -6.87 -0.31
CA HIS A 94 3.63 -7.30 -1.24
C HIS A 94 3.89 -6.90 -2.70
N LEU A 95 5.06 -6.36 -3.03
CA LEU A 95 5.38 -5.94 -4.39
C LEU A 95 5.48 -7.14 -5.34
N LEU A 96 4.96 -6.97 -6.55
CA LEU A 96 5.11 -7.88 -7.68
C LEU A 96 5.87 -7.22 -8.82
N ALA A 97 5.57 -5.97 -9.13
CA ALA A 97 6.25 -5.21 -10.17
C ALA A 97 6.28 -3.71 -9.86
N VAL A 98 7.28 -3.04 -10.40
CA VAL A 98 7.46 -1.59 -10.37
C VAL A 98 7.66 -1.08 -11.79
N GLY A 99 7.44 0.21 -12.02
CA GLY A 99 7.68 0.83 -13.31
C GLY A 99 9.17 1.10 -13.59
N THR A 100 9.46 1.60 -14.78
CA THR A 100 10.84 1.87 -15.26
C THR A 100 11.52 3.01 -14.52
N LYS A 101 10.74 3.91 -13.91
CA LYS A 101 11.22 5.04 -13.09
C LYS A 101 11.40 4.70 -11.60
N ALA A 102 11.44 3.41 -11.26
CA ALA A 102 11.66 2.99 -9.88
C ALA A 102 13.09 3.32 -9.41
N PRO A 103 13.29 3.52 -8.09
CA PRO A 103 14.63 3.75 -7.53
C PRO A 103 15.50 2.49 -7.60
N ALA A 104 16.81 2.64 -7.42
CA ALA A 104 17.76 1.53 -7.51
C ALA A 104 17.45 0.39 -6.51
N GLU A 105 16.90 0.74 -5.36
CA GLU A 105 16.47 -0.21 -4.31
C GLU A 105 15.27 -1.09 -4.71
N ALA A 106 14.64 -0.83 -5.85
CA ALA A 106 13.55 -1.65 -6.36
C ALA A 106 13.96 -3.12 -6.55
N SER A 107 15.20 -3.38 -6.96
CA SER A 107 15.73 -4.74 -7.09
C SER A 107 15.68 -5.49 -5.74
N SER A 108 16.11 -4.86 -4.66
CA SER A 108 16.01 -5.44 -3.31
C SER A 108 14.57 -5.56 -2.85
N ALA A 109 13.71 -4.60 -3.17
CA ALA A 109 12.29 -4.65 -2.82
C ALA A 109 11.56 -5.83 -3.50
N LEU A 110 11.99 -6.21 -4.70
CA LEU A 110 11.44 -7.32 -5.48
C LEU A 110 12.15 -8.66 -5.22
N GLU A 111 13.18 -8.70 -4.38
CA GLU A 111 13.87 -9.94 -4.05
C GLU A 111 12.90 -10.98 -3.49
N GLY A 112 12.87 -12.18 -4.08
CA GLY A 112 11.93 -13.24 -3.72
C GLY A 112 10.47 -12.96 -4.09
N ALA A 113 10.18 -11.88 -4.82
CA ALA A 113 8.84 -11.67 -5.39
C ALA A 113 8.51 -12.78 -6.38
N GLN A 114 7.24 -13.19 -6.41
CA GLN A 114 6.79 -14.16 -7.40
C GLN A 114 6.80 -13.52 -8.80
N PRO A 115 7.18 -14.29 -9.84
CA PRO A 115 7.05 -13.81 -11.22
C PRO A 115 5.62 -13.34 -11.50
N THR A 116 5.48 -12.22 -12.16
CA THR A 116 4.17 -11.70 -12.55
C THR A 116 4.15 -11.33 -14.03
N ARG A 117 2.98 -11.47 -14.66
CA ARG A 117 2.70 -11.01 -16.02
C ARG A 117 2.20 -9.58 -16.06
N PHE A 118 1.94 -8.99 -14.89
CA PHE A 118 1.38 -7.66 -14.78
C PHE A 118 2.50 -6.63 -14.78
N GLU A 119 2.28 -5.56 -15.55
CA GLU A 119 3.21 -4.44 -15.66
C GLU A 119 2.54 -3.15 -15.22
N VAL A 120 3.36 -2.19 -14.82
CA VAL A 120 2.89 -0.84 -14.52
C VAL A 120 2.67 -0.09 -15.85
N PRO A 121 1.44 0.39 -16.13
CA PRO A 121 1.17 1.16 -17.34
C PRO A 121 2.04 2.43 -17.42
N ALA A 122 2.47 2.78 -18.65
CA ALA A 122 3.35 3.92 -18.91
C ALA A 122 2.78 5.26 -18.42
N GLU A 123 1.46 5.40 -18.43
CA GLU A 123 0.74 6.62 -18.03
C GLU A 123 0.85 6.91 -16.51
N VAL A 124 1.16 5.89 -15.73
CA VAL A 124 1.29 5.98 -14.26
C VAL A 124 2.69 5.58 -13.78
N ASP A 125 3.63 5.40 -14.70
CA ASP A 125 5.02 5.05 -14.39
C ASP A 125 5.66 6.09 -13.44
N GLY A 126 6.38 5.57 -12.45
CA GLY A 126 6.99 6.36 -11.37
C GLY A 126 6.07 6.65 -10.18
N ARG A 127 4.73 6.52 -10.34
CA ARG A 127 3.77 6.75 -9.23
C ARG A 127 2.83 5.57 -8.97
N ALA A 128 3.12 4.42 -9.55
CA ALA A 128 2.34 3.20 -9.39
C ALA A 128 3.22 1.98 -9.15
N VAL A 129 2.63 0.96 -8.53
CA VAL A 129 3.22 -0.36 -8.31
C VAL A 129 2.17 -1.44 -8.50
N VAL A 130 2.59 -2.63 -8.92
CA VAL A 130 1.76 -3.83 -8.90
C VAL A 130 2.04 -4.59 -7.61
N CYS A 131 0.98 -4.94 -6.90
CA CYS A 131 1.04 -5.61 -5.60
C CYS A 131 0.24 -6.90 -5.60
N ARG A 132 0.61 -7.85 -4.75
CA ARG A 132 -0.25 -8.99 -4.42
C ARG A 132 -1.54 -8.50 -3.76
N SER A 133 -2.66 -9.10 -4.14
CA SER A 133 -3.90 -8.92 -3.40
C SER A 133 -3.86 -9.77 -2.12
N LEU A 134 -3.89 -9.12 -0.98
CA LEU A 134 -3.79 -9.75 0.33
C LEU A 134 -5.08 -9.59 1.11
N LEU A 135 -5.38 -10.55 2.00
CA LEU A 135 -6.43 -10.40 2.98
C LEU A 135 -5.96 -9.39 4.04
N MET A 136 -6.58 -8.24 4.05
CA MET A 136 -6.30 -7.18 5.02
C MET A 136 -6.87 -7.53 6.40
N ILE A 137 -6.05 -7.44 7.43
CA ILE A 137 -6.54 -7.43 8.81
C ILE A 137 -7.21 -6.07 9.05
N PRO A 138 -8.46 -6.01 9.57
CA PRO A 138 -9.20 -4.75 9.71
C PRO A 138 -8.73 -3.96 10.94
N ILE A 139 -7.44 -3.78 11.09
CA ILE A 139 -6.78 -3.04 12.16
C ILE A 139 -5.70 -2.17 11.55
N GLU A 140 -5.74 -0.87 11.81
CA GLU A 140 -4.67 0.04 11.46
C GLU A 140 -3.63 0.08 12.58
N CYS A 141 -2.37 -0.28 12.26
CA CYS A 141 -1.26 -0.21 13.19
C CYS A 141 -0.46 1.06 12.92
N VAL A 142 -0.40 1.94 13.91
CA VAL A 142 0.37 3.19 13.82
C VAL A 142 1.56 3.12 14.77
N VAL A 143 2.78 3.15 14.22
CA VAL A 143 4.02 3.23 14.99
C VAL A 143 4.51 4.66 15.00
N ARG A 144 4.76 5.20 16.19
CA ARG A 144 5.23 6.58 16.39
C ARG A 144 6.54 6.59 17.14
N GLY A 145 7.45 7.46 16.77
CA GLY A 145 8.73 7.65 17.48
C GLY A 145 8.56 8.42 18.79
N TYR A 146 7.47 9.16 18.96
CA TYR A 146 7.20 9.99 20.12
C TYR A 146 5.73 9.92 20.53
N LEU A 147 5.48 10.07 21.83
CA LEU A 147 4.13 10.19 22.36
C LEU A 147 3.63 11.62 22.19
N THR A 148 2.80 11.87 21.17
CA THR A 148 2.29 13.19 20.80
C THR A 148 0.81 13.14 20.39
N GLY A 149 0.19 14.30 20.19
CA GLY A 149 -1.18 14.41 19.69
C GLY A 149 -2.21 13.76 20.61
N SER A 150 -3.18 13.03 20.03
CA SER A 150 -4.26 12.35 20.76
C SER A 150 -3.74 11.30 21.76
N GLY A 151 -2.68 10.59 21.43
CA GLY A 151 -2.08 9.61 22.33
C GLY A 151 -1.50 10.26 23.58
N LEU A 152 -0.85 11.42 23.46
CA LEU A 152 -0.36 12.16 24.63
C LEU A 152 -1.53 12.71 25.46
N ALA A 153 -2.60 13.17 24.82
CA ALA A 153 -3.78 13.65 25.53
C ALA A 153 -4.42 12.53 26.38
N GLU A 154 -4.65 11.35 25.79
CA GLU A 154 -5.15 10.17 26.49
C GLU A 154 -4.21 9.74 27.61
N TYR A 155 -2.90 9.71 27.35
CA TYR A 155 -1.92 9.35 28.38
C TYR A 155 -1.94 10.31 29.59
N ARG A 156 -2.05 11.61 29.37
CA ARG A 156 -2.14 12.59 30.45
C ARG A 156 -3.41 12.47 31.29
N GLU A 157 -4.49 12.01 30.68
CA GLU A 157 -5.78 11.84 31.35
C GLU A 157 -5.84 10.51 32.14
N SER A 158 -5.35 9.40 31.56
CA SER A 158 -5.59 8.06 32.10
C SER A 158 -4.32 7.22 32.32
N GLY A 159 -3.16 7.67 31.87
CA GLY A 159 -1.92 6.87 31.86
C GLY A 159 -1.92 5.77 30.81
N THR A 160 -2.89 5.79 29.87
CA THR A 160 -3.05 4.76 28.83
C THR A 160 -2.95 5.35 27.42
N VAL A 161 -2.69 4.49 26.43
CA VAL A 161 -2.88 4.77 25.00
C VAL A 161 -3.57 3.57 24.38
N CYS A 162 -4.72 3.81 23.72
CA CYS A 162 -5.59 2.77 23.19
C CYS A 162 -5.96 1.70 24.24
N GLY A 163 -6.20 2.13 25.50
CA GLY A 163 -6.52 1.26 26.63
C GLY A 163 -5.33 0.48 27.19
N ILE A 164 -4.11 0.64 26.67
CA ILE A 164 -2.91 -0.02 27.16
C ILE A 164 -2.19 0.91 28.14
N LYS A 165 -1.97 0.44 29.38
CA LYS A 165 -1.24 1.21 30.40
C LYS A 165 0.22 1.37 30.01
N LEU A 166 0.70 2.60 30.03
CA LEU A 166 2.11 2.95 29.75
C LEU A 166 2.86 3.26 31.06
N PRO A 167 4.21 3.21 31.03
CA PRO A 167 5.03 3.66 32.16
C PRO A 167 4.74 5.09 32.57
N GLU A 168 4.91 5.40 33.85
CA GLU A 168 4.77 6.77 34.37
C GLU A 168 5.94 7.66 33.93
N GLY A 169 5.68 8.98 33.80
CA GLY A 169 6.71 9.97 33.52
C GLY A 169 7.07 10.16 32.04
N LEU A 170 6.27 9.63 31.12
CA LEU A 170 6.43 9.92 29.68
C LEU A 170 5.97 11.36 29.38
N THR A 171 6.84 12.18 28.76
CA THR A 171 6.59 13.60 28.43
C THR A 171 6.87 13.89 26.97
#